data_f885f127bb1bdac3e94fdf5c70b52dc5
#
_entry.id   f885f127bb1bdac3e94fdf5c70b52dc5
#
_cell.length_a   1.000
_cell.length_b   1.000
_cell.length_c   1.000
_cell.angle_alpha   90.00
_cell.angle_beta   90.00
_cell.angle_gamma   90.00
#
_symmetry.space_group_name_H-M   'P 1'
#
loop_
_entity.id
_entity.type
_entity.pdbx_description
1 polymer ?
#
loop_
_entity_poly.entity_id
_entity_poly.type
_entity_poly.pdbx_seq_one_letter_code
_entity_poly.pdbx_strand_id
1 'polypeptide(L)'
;MLSIRLACLALLVLLGAAAPVHSATALWPGGDYDPQIPTLKQVLAYESGERISWSHDVRRYFDVLAAAEPERVAVHEYAQSWEGRRLFYVVISSPENMRRIKEIRGAMARLADPKAMDASAARQLIDTLPATTWLAYGVHGNEISSTDAAIYTAYHLLASRDDERVADILDNSVVILNPMQNPDGRDRFIHRFETALGLEASADRRSAEHNEPWPSGRTNHYLFDLNRDWFIRTQPETRGHADAVRQWKPVAFVDLHEMGSDRTYYFAPEAVPFNPHLTSTQRTSLELFGRTNAGWFDRFGIDYFTREIYDAFYPGYGASWPAYFGSIAMTYEQASARGLKVRQYDGNVMSYA
;
A
#
# COMPACT_ATOMS: atom_id res chain seq x y z
N MET A 1 0.43 3.85 -85.94
CA MET A 1 -0.49 4.22 -84.85
C MET A 1 0.05 3.61 -83.55
N LEU A 2 0.70 4.43 -82.78
CA LEU A 2 1.48 4.01 -81.63
C LEU A 2 0.66 4.42 -80.35
N SER A 3 0.19 3.49 -79.59
CA SER A 3 -0.51 3.75 -78.31
C SER A 3 0.48 3.64 -77.17
N ILE A 4 0.71 4.78 -76.55
CA ILE A 4 1.55 4.92 -75.33
C ILE A 4 0.68 4.54 -74.12
N ARG A 5 1.09 3.49 -73.37
CA ARG A 5 0.54 3.15 -72.08
C ARG A 5 1.35 3.88 -71.03
N LEU A 6 0.72 4.85 -70.36
CA LEU A 6 1.26 5.46 -69.15
C LEU A 6 1.02 4.47 -67.98
N ALA A 7 2.07 4.03 -67.35
CA ALA A 7 2.03 3.32 -66.09
C ALA A 7 2.08 4.35 -64.95
N CYS A 8 0.97 4.57 -64.25
CA CYS A 8 0.96 5.33 -63.02
C CYS A 8 1.47 4.44 -61.86
N LEU A 9 2.68 4.73 -61.41
CA LEU A 9 3.23 4.14 -60.19
C LEU A 9 2.59 4.90 -59.00
N ALA A 10 1.60 4.31 -58.33
CA ALA A 10 1.07 4.83 -57.12
C ALA A 10 2.01 4.48 -55.96
N LEU A 11 2.77 5.47 -55.50
CA LEU A 11 3.58 5.36 -54.27
C LEU A 11 2.66 5.46 -53.07
N LEU A 12 2.28 4.33 -52.50
CA LEU A 12 1.59 4.26 -51.23
C LEU A 12 2.58 4.63 -50.10
N VAL A 13 2.57 5.90 -49.71
CA VAL A 13 3.19 6.34 -48.46
C VAL A 13 2.30 5.83 -47.31
N LEU A 14 2.67 4.73 -46.68
CA LEU A 14 2.17 4.31 -45.41
C LEU A 14 2.57 5.33 -44.32
N LEU A 15 1.78 6.37 -44.14
CA LEU A 15 1.78 7.15 -42.91
C LEU A 15 1.30 6.21 -41.83
N GLY A 16 2.23 5.59 -41.14
CA GLY A 16 1.97 4.93 -39.89
C GLY A 16 1.42 6.01 -38.92
N ALA A 17 0.12 6.07 -38.76
CA ALA A 17 -0.48 6.77 -37.66
C ALA A 17 0.08 6.13 -36.40
N ALA A 18 1.03 6.78 -35.75
CA ALA A 18 1.39 6.46 -34.38
C ALA A 18 0.09 6.57 -33.58
N ALA A 19 -0.43 5.43 -33.14
CA ALA A 19 -1.52 5.43 -32.18
C ALA A 19 -1.11 6.37 -31.04
N PRO A 20 -2.00 7.25 -30.57
CA PRO A 20 -1.67 8.06 -29.41
C PRO A 20 -1.24 7.09 -28.32
N VAL A 21 0.01 7.19 -27.88
CA VAL A 21 0.45 6.58 -26.63
C VAL A 21 -0.47 7.23 -25.61
N HIS A 22 -1.47 6.49 -25.14
CA HIS A 22 -2.23 6.90 -23.97
C HIS A 22 -1.18 7.03 -22.89
N SER A 23 -0.85 8.26 -22.55
CA SER A 23 -0.08 8.60 -21.37
C SER A 23 -0.81 7.90 -20.23
N ALA A 24 -0.20 6.90 -19.64
CA ALA A 24 -0.69 6.32 -18.40
C ALA A 24 -1.00 7.52 -17.48
N THR A 25 -2.21 7.58 -16.95
CA THR A 25 -2.61 8.68 -16.05
C THR A 25 -1.54 8.73 -14.96
N ALA A 26 -0.82 9.84 -14.86
CA ALA A 26 0.29 9.93 -13.92
C ALA A 26 -0.27 9.65 -12.53
N LEU A 27 0.25 8.66 -11.83
CA LEU A 27 -0.16 8.27 -10.47
C LEU A 27 -0.10 9.45 -9.49
N TRP A 28 0.77 10.39 -9.78
CA TRP A 28 0.92 11.62 -9.05
C TRP A 28 0.81 12.79 -10.05
N PRO A 29 0.03 13.85 -9.76
CA PRO A 29 -0.13 14.99 -10.65
C PRO A 29 1.24 15.60 -11.01
N GLY A 30 1.58 15.58 -12.31
CA GLY A 30 2.86 16.08 -12.82
C GLY A 30 4.04 15.13 -12.61
N GLY A 31 3.81 13.88 -12.17
CA GLY A 31 4.87 12.88 -12.02
C GLY A 31 5.49 12.49 -13.36
N ASP A 32 6.81 12.42 -13.41
CA ASP A 32 7.61 11.83 -14.49
C ASP A 32 8.20 10.52 -13.97
N TYR A 33 8.07 9.45 -14.77
CA TYR A 33 8.44 8.10 -14.35
C TYR A 33 9.48 7.48 -15.30
N ASP A 34 10.45 6.79 -14.71
CA ASP A 34 11.47 6.06 -15.44
C ASP A 34 10.87 4.88 -16.24
N PRO A 35 10.94 4.89 -17.58
CA PRO A 35 10.41 3.81 -18.40
C PRO A 35 11.19 2.49 -18.25
N GLN A 36 12.33 2.49 -17.57
CA GLN A 36 13.07 1.27 -17.27
C GLN A 36 12.48 0.51 -16.07
N ILE A 37 11.71 1.19 -15.20
CA ILE A 37 11.02 0.54 -14.10
C ILE A 37 9.72 -0.08 -14.62
N PRO A 38 9.53 -1.40 -14.48
CA PRO A 38 8.38 -2.08 -15.06
C PRO A 38 7.06 -1.60 -14.46
N THR A 39 6.12 -1.17 -15.31
CA THR A 39 4.75 -0.82 -14.89
C THR A 39 3.93 -2.06 -14.57
N LEU A 40 2.81 -1.86 -13.87
CA LEU A 40 1.84 -2.93 -13.61
C LEU A 40 1.41 -3.62 -14.91
N LYS A 41 1.07 -2.82 -15.93
CA LYS A 41 0.64 -3.35 -17.24
C LYS A 41 1.72 -4.18 -17.94
N GLN A 42 2.97 -3.79 -17.88
CA GLN A 42 4.07 -4.55 -18.48
C GLN A 42 4.25 -5.92 -17.81
N VAL A 43 3.99 -6.01 -16.49
CA VAL A 43 4.19 -7.25 -15.73
C VAL A 43 2.94 -8.14 -15.71
N LEU A 44 1.76 -7.54 -15.52
CA LEU A 44 0.50 -8.26 -15.26
C LEU A 44 -0.52 -8.15 -16.40
N ALA A 45 -0.23 -7.36 -17.45
CA ALA A 45 -1.06 -7.14 -18.63
C ALA A 45 -2.41 -6.42 -18.38
N TYR A 46 -2.53 -5.69 -17.26
CA TYR A 46 -3.66 -4.81 -16.97
C TYR A 46 -3.20 -3.53 -16.25
N GLU A 47 -4.00 -2.47 -16.37
CA GLU A 47 -3.79 -1.21 -15.66
C GLU A 47 -4.53 -1.21 -14.31
N SER A 48 -4.20 -0.21 -13.47
CA SER A 48 -4.97 0.05 -12.26
C SER A 48 -6.46 0.26 -12.59
N GLY A 49 -7.32 -0.29 -11.75
CA GLY A 49 -8.76 -0.16 -11.91
C GLY A 49 -9.38 -1.12 -12.92
N GLU A 50 -8.59 -1.77 -13.79
CA GLU A 50 -9.11 -2.77 -14.72
C GLU A 50 -9.39 -4.12 -14.06
N ARG A 51 -8.61 -4.47 -13.06
CA ARG A 51 -8.74 -5.72 -12.30
C ARG A 51 -8.29 -5.53 -10.86
N ILE A 52 -8.75 -6.40 -9.98
CA ILE A 52 -8.26 -6.53 -8.61
C ILE A 52 -7.11 -7.54 -8.63
N SER A 53 -5.92 -7.15 -8.18
CA SER A 53 -4.73 -8.01 -8.23
C SER A 53 -4.86 -9.20 -7.27
N TRP A 54 -4.70 -10.41 -7.78
CA TRP A 54 -4.62 -11.62 -6.97
C TRP A 54 -3.36 -11.65 -6.09
N SER A 55 -3.35 -12.46 -5.05
CA SER A 55 -2.20 -12.57 -4.16
C SER A 55 -0.90 -12.96 -4.88
N HIS A 56 -0.99 -13.84 -5.88
CA HIS A 56 0.16 -14.24 -6.70
C HIS A 56 0.60 -13.15 -7.68
N ASP A 57 -0.31 -12.32 -8.18
CA ASP A 57 0.02 -11.16 -9.04
C ASP A 57 0.82 -10.12 -8.24
N VAL A 58 0.36 -9.83 -7.02
CA VAL A 58 1.06 -8.90 -6.11
C VAL A 58 2.49 -9.39 -5.87
N ARG A 59 2.66 -10.68 -5.53
CA ARG A 59 3.99 -11.26 -5.31
C ARG A 59 4.85 -11.18 -6.56
N ARG A 60 4.31 -11.56 -7.73
CA ARG A 60 5.03 -11.50 -9.01
C ARG A 60 5.50 -10.09 -9.32
N TYR A 61 4.66 -9.07 -9.09
CA TYR A 61 5.04 -7.69 -9.37
C TYR A 61 6.21 -7.24 -8.50
N PHE A 62 6.17 -7.51 -7.19
CA PHE A 62 7.27 -7.15 -6.29
C PHE A 62 8.56 -7.93 -6.58
N ASP A 63 8.49 -9.19 -7.00
CA ASP A 63 9.66 -9.95 -7.43
C ASP A 63 10.31 -9.33 -8.69
N VAL A 64 9.49 -8.84 -9.64
CA VAL A 64 9.99 -8.14 -10.83
C VAL A 64 10.62 -6.80 -10.48
N LEU A 65 10.00 -6.00 -9.58
CA LEU A 65 10.60 -4.76 -9.10
C LEU A 65 11.94 -4.98 -8.39
N ALA A 66 12.04 -6.02 -7.56
CA ALA A 66 13.28 -6.36 -6.87
C ALA A 66 14.36 -6.82 -7.84
N ALA A 67 13.99 -7.49 -8.92
CA ALA A 67 14.93 -7.89 -9.97
C ALA A 67 15.40 -6.69 -10.83
N ALA A 68 14.52 -5.71 -11.06
CA ALA A 68 14.85 -4.49 -11.80
C ALA A 68 15.73 -3.52 -10.97
N GLU A 69 15.50 -3.44 -9.65
CA GLU A 69 16.15 -2.50 -8.74
C GLU A 69 16.81 -3.20 -7.53
N PRO A 70 17.76 -4.14 -7.74
CA PRO A 70 18.32 -4.96 -6.66
C PRO A 70 19.13 -4.16 -5.64
N GLU A 71 19.57 -2.94 -5.98
CA GLU A 71 20.27 -2.05 -5.05
C GLU A 71 19.34 -1.22 -4.17
N ARG A 72 18.05 -1.14 -4.53
CA ARG A 72 17.04 -0.30 -3.87
C ARG A 72 15.90 -1.09 -3.25
N VAL A 73 15.70 -2.35 -3.65
CA VAL A 73 14.56 -3.19 -3.25
C VAL A 73 15.00 -4.55 -2.73
N ALA A 74 14.43 -4.98 -1.62
CA ALA A 74 14.60 -6.33 -1.10
C ALA A 74 13.27 -6.92 -0.62
N VAL A 75 12.93 -8.13 -1.07
CA VAL A 75 11.73 -8.87 -0.66
C VAL A 75 12.10 -9.87 0.44
N HIS A 76 11.34 -9.88 1.53
CA HIS A 76 11.56 -10.75 2.69
C HIS A 76 10.29 -11.51 3.05
N GLU A 77 10.33 -12.82 3.05
CA GLU A 77 9.26 -13.66 3.56
C GLU A 77 9.29 -13.71 5.09
N TYR A 78 8.12 -13.65 5.74
CA TYR A 78 8.04 -13.66 7.20
C TYR A 78 7.11 -14.75 7.75
N ALA A 79 6.19 -15.28 6.95
CA ALA A 79 5.26 -16.33 7.35
C ALA A 79 4.64 -17.03 6.13
N GLN A 80 3.77 -17.99 6.42
CA GLN A 80 2.91 -18.66 5.46
C GLN A 80 1.49 -18.66 6.03
N SER A 81 0.49 -18.34 5.20
CA SER A 81 -0.91 -18.38 5.58
C SER A 81 -1.41 -19.82 5.74
N TRP A 82 -2.60 -20.00 6.27
CA TRP A 82 -3.20 -21.34 6.40
C TRP A 82 -3.40 -22.06 5.07
N GLU A 83 -3.61 -21.34 3.98
CA GLU A 83 -3.73 -21.91 2.62
C GLU A 83 -2.37 -22.04 1.91
N GLY A 84 -1.27 -21.82 2.61
CA GLY A 84 0.08 -22.02 2.08
C GLY A 84 0.65 -20.84 1.30
N ARG A 85 -0.02 -19.68 1.28
CA ARG A 85 0.47 -18.48 0.58
C ARG A 85 1.59 -17.82 1.38
N ARG A 86 2.65 -17.39 0.68
CA ARG A 86 3.79 -16.71 1.30
C ARG A 86 3.43 -15.28 1.65
N LEU A 87 3.66 -14.94 2.91
CA LEU A 87 3.53 -13.59 3.46
C LEU A 87 4.89 -12.91 3.44
N PHE A 88 4.95 -11.70 2.92
CA PHE A 88 6.21 -11.01 2.71
C PHE A 88 6.09 -9.51 2.94
N TYR A 89 7.20 -8.88 3.21
CA TYR A 89 7.34 -7.43 3.16
C TYR A 89 8.48 -7.05 2.22
N VAL A 90 8.44 -5.82 1.76
CA VAL A 90 9.40 -5.25 0.80
C VAL A 90 10.07 -4.06 1.45
N VAL A 91 11.39 -4.03 1.41
CA VAL A 91 12.20 -2.91 1.89
C VAL A 91 12.63 -2.08 0.71
N ILE A 92 12.35 -0.78 0.75
CA ILE A 92 12.72 0.19 -0.29
C ILE A 92 13.47 1.35 0.36
N SER A 93 14.64 1.69 -0.18
CA SER A 93 15.45 2.85 0.26
C SER A 93 16.48 3.21 -0.80
N SER A 94 17.30 4.23 -0.53
CA SER A 94 18.44 4.55 -1.38
C SER A 94 19.48 3.42 -1.40
N PRO A 95 20.30 3.30 -2.46
CA PRO A 95 21.37 2.29 -2.52
C PRO A 95 22.34 2.38 -1.33
N GLU A 96 22.58 3.57 -0.83
CA GLU A 96 23.42 3.77 0.34
C GLU A 96 22.83 3.13 1.60
N ASN A 97 21.56 3.40 1.89
CA ASN A 97 20.87 2.82 3.03
C ASN A 97 20.74 1.30 2.90
N MET A 98 20.47 0.79 1.70
CA MET A 98 20.36 -0.65 1.45
C MET A 98 21.69 -1.38 1.71
N ARG A 99 22.83 -0.81 1.33
CA ARG A 99 24.15 -1.40 1.64
C ARG A 99 24.41 -1.53 3.13
N ARG A 100 23.89 -0.61 3.95
CA ARG A 100 24.06 -0.59 5.41
C ARG A 100 22.81 -1.02 6.20
N ILE A 101 21.87 -1.69 5.56
CA ILE A 101 20.57 -2.05 6.15
C ILE A 101 20.67 -2.86 7.45
N LYS A 102 21.67 -3.75 7.56
CA LYS A 102 21.92 -4.52 8.78
C LYS A 102 22.43 -3.64 9.93
N GLU A 103 23.25 -2.65 9.63
CA GLU A 103 23.74 -1.65 10.58
C GLU A 103 22.57 -0.78 11.08
N ILE A 104 21.74 -0.27 10.16
CA ILE A 104 20.55 0.51 10.49
C ILE A 104 19.62 -0.26 11.44
N ARG A 105 19.29 -1.51 11.11
CA ARG A 105 18.47 -2.37 11.99
C ARG A 105 19.11 -2.59 13.36
N GLY A 106 20.41 -2.84 13.42
CA GLY A 106 21.16 -3.01 14.68
C GLY A 106 21.15 -1.72 15.52
N ALA A 107 21.26 -0.57 14.89
CA ALA A 107 21.21 0.73 15.57
C ALA A 107 19.78 1.03 16.09
N MET A 108 18.74 0.75 15.31
CA MET A 108 17.35 0.86 15.75
C MET A 108 17.06 -0.06 16.96
N ALA A 109 17.59 -1.28 16.95
CA ALA A 109 17.44 -2.19 18.08
C ALA A 109 18.11 -1.67 19.35
N ARG A 110 19.29 -1.00 19.24
CA ARG A 110 19.95 -0.35 20.37
C ARG A 110 19.19 0.87 20.87
N LEU A 111 18.67 1.72 19.97
CA LEU A 111 17.83 2.88 20.35
C LEU A 111 16.57 2.47 21.10
N ALA A 112 16.00 1.33 20.77
CA ALA A 112 14.80 0.81 21.43
C ALA A 112 15.09 0.16 22.80
N ASP A 113 16.35 -0.03 23.17
CA ASP A 113 16.75 -0.52 24.49
C ASP A 113 17.37 0.62 25.32
N PRO A 114 16.63 1.18 26.30
CA PRO A 114 17.12 2.31 27.11
C PRO A 114 18.36 1.98 27.95
N LYS A 115 18.74 0.71 28.05
CA LYS A 115 19.94 0.25 28.78
C LYS A 115 21.15 0.07 27.86
N ALA A 116 20.95 0.06 26.55
CA ALA A 116 22.02 -0.24 25.58
C ALA A 116 23.01 0.92 25.37
N MET A 117 22.64 2.16 25.73
CA MET A 117 23.47 3.33 25.51
C MET A 117 23.05 4.51 26.39
N ASP A 118 23.97 5.48 26.54
CA ASP A 118 23.69 6.76 27.19
C ASP A 118 22.94 7.74 26.23
N ALA A 119 22.45 8.85 26.79
CA ALA A 119 21.68 9.84 26.05
C ALA A 119 22.48 10.57 24.95
N SER A 120 23.82 10.67 25.09
CA SER A 120 24.68 11.31 24.09
C SER A 120 24.84 10.40 22.87
N ALA A 121 25.13 9.11 23.09
CA ALA A 121 25.23 8.11 22.04
C ALA A 121 23.90 7.92 21.32
N ALA A 122 22.76 7.96 22.05
CA ALA A 122 21.43 7.90 21.46
C ALA A 122 21.17 9.09 20.51
N ARG A 123 21.52 10.32 20.92
CA ARG A 123 21.37 11.49 20.05
C ARG A 123 22.19 11.38 18.77
N GLN A 124 23.45 10.97 18.87
CA GLN A 124 24.30 10.78 17.68
C GLN A 124 23.69 9.80 16.68
N LEU A 125 23.07 8.70 17.16
CA LEU A 125 22.36 7.77 16.29
C LEU A 125 21.12 8.39 15.67
N ILE A 126 20.30 9.11 16.44
CA ILE A 126 19.09 9.78 15.96
C ILE A 126 19.41 10.78 14.84
N ASP A 127 20.53 11.53 15.00
CA ASP A 127 20.92 12.55 14.03
C ASP A 127 21.45 11.96 12.69
N THR A 128 21.79 10.67 12.66
CA THR A 128 22.45 10.04 11.50
C THR A 128 21.71 8.84 10.89
N LEU A 129 20.71 8.32 11.59
CA LEU A 129 19.95 7.16 11.09
C LEU A 129 18.77 7.60 10.23
N PRO A 130 18.55 6.92 9.10
CA PRO A 130 17.29 7.06 8.39
C PRO A 130 16.11 6.57 9.25
N ALA A 131 14.98 7.25 9.17
CA ALA A 131 13.76 6.79 9.83
C ALA A 131 13.25 5.48 9.20
N THR A 132 12.73 4.57 10.01
CA THR A 132 12.09 3.35 9.51
C THR A 132 10.57 3.53 9.53
N THR A 133 9.93 3.37 8.38
CA THR A 133 8.47 3.51 8.23
C THR A 133 7.89 2.20 7.73
N TRP A 134 6.87 1.70 8.42
CA TRP A 134 6.16 0.49 8.03
C TRP A 134 4.76 0.82 7.53
N LEU A 135 4.46 0.47 6.29
CA LEU A 135 3.14 0.59 5.68
C LEU A 135 2.54 -0.80 5.54
N ALA A 136 1.47 -1.07 6.29
CA ALA A 136 0.81 -2.37 6.37
C ALA A 136 -0.53 -2.31 5.63
N TYR A 137 -0.69 -3.12 4.60
CA TYR A 137 -1.85 -3.13 3.72
C TYR A 137 -2.60 -4.45 3.82
N GLY A 138 -3.91 -4.42 3.59
CA GLY A 138 -4.73 -5.60 3.34
C GLY A 138 -4.82 -6.58 4.50
N VAL A 139 -4.96 -6.12 5.74
CA VAL A 139 -5.28 -6.97 6.90
C VAL A 139 -6.67 -7.59 6.75
N HIS A 140 -7.60 -6.88 6.14
CA HIS A 140 -8.87 -7.41 5.70
C HIS A 140 -8.82 -7.66 4.18
N GLY A 141 -9.02 -8.91 3.78
CA GLY A 141 -8.82 -9.30 2.38
C GLY A 141 -9.82 -8.71 1.39
N ASN A 142 -11.01 -8.32 1.86
CA ASN A 142 -12.03 -7.65 1.04
C ASN A 142 -11.88 -6.12 0.97
N GLU A 143 -10.88 -5.57 1.61
CA GLU A 143 -10.46 -4.17 1.49
C GLU A 143 -9.43 -4.06 0.37
N ILE A 144 -9.92 -4.13 -0.86
CA ILE A 144 -9.15 -4.52 -2.04
C ILE A 144 -8.14 -3.48 -2.51
N SER A 145 -8.47 -2.18 -2.45
CA SER A 145 -7.62 -1.11 -2.98
C SER A 145 -6.36 -0.90 -2.16
N SER A 146 -6.36 -1.22 -0.86
CA SER A 146 -5.17 -1.03 -0.04
C SER A 146 -3.97 -1.84 -0.55
N THR A 147 -4.16 -3.11 -0.91
CA THR A 147 -3.09 -3.95 -1.48
C THR A 147 -2.61 -3.43 -2.84
N ASP A 148 -3.52 -2.99 -3.72
CA ASP A 148 -3.13 -2.45 -5.01
C ASP A 148 -2.45 -1.08 -4.85
N ALA A 149 -2.83 -0.28 -3.84
CA ALA A 149 -2.12 0.94 -3.48
C ALA A 149 -0.67 0.68 -3.04
N ALA A 150 -0.38 -0.46 -2.41
CA ALA A 150 1.01 -0.84 -2.09
C ALA A 150 1.88 -1.00 -3.35
N ILE A 151 1.32 -1.57 -4.42
CA ILE A 151 1.98 -1.71 -5.73
C ILE A 151 2.35 -0.32 -6.28
N TYR A 152 1.39 0.62 -6.25
CA TYR A 152 1.61 1.97 -6.75
C TYR A 152 2.55 2.79 -5.88
N THR A 153 2.49 2.62 -4.57
CA THR A 153 3.45 3.24 -3.64
C THR A 153 4.88 2.80 -3.99
N ALA A 154 5.10 1.50 -4.19
CA ALA A 154 6.41 0.98 -4.59
C ALA A 154 6.86 1.52 -5.95
N TYR A 155 5.98 1.48 -6.95
CA TYR A 155 6.28 2.00 -8.27
C TYR A 155 6.63 3.48 -8.23
N HIS A 156 5.83 4.30 -7.54
CA HIS A 156 6.08 5.74 -7.40
C HIS A 156 7.45 6.01 -6.76
N LEU A 157 7.78 5.34 -5.65
CA LEU A 157 9.07 5.51 -4.98
C LEU A 157 10.27 5.11 -5.85
N LEU A 158 10.11 4.11 -6.71
CA LEU A 158 11.21 3.58 -7.52
C LEU A 158 11.35 4.27 -8.87
N ALA A 159 10.22 4.63 -9.50
CA ALA A 159 10.19 5.12 -10.86
C ALA A 159 10.17 6.65 -10.98
N SER A 160 9.85 7.41 -9.92
CA SER A 160 9.83 8.88 -9.99
C SER A 160 11.19 9.44 -10.38
N ARG A 161 11.18 10.35 -11.36
CA ARG A 161 12.33 11.11 -11.83
C ARG A 161 12.22 12.55 -11.34
N ASP A 162 13.35 13.15 -11.00
CA ASP A 162 13.46 14.56 -10.65
C ASP A 162 12.45 15.06 -9.59
N ASP A 163 11.93 14.12 -8.75
CA ASP A 163 11.11 14.47 -7.59
C ASP A 163 12.00 14.50 -6.33
N GLU A 164 12.37 15.70 -5.93
CA GLU A 164 13.22 15.94 -4.75
C GLU A 164 12.62 15.33 -3.47
N ARG A 165 11.29 15.22 -3.37
CA ARG A 165 10.62 14.65 -2.18
C ARG A 165 10.80 13.14 -2.14
N VAL A 166 10.71 12.47 -3.30
CA VAL A 166 10.96 11.02 -3.37
C VAL A 166 12.42 10.72 -3.08
N ALA A 167 13.35 11.53 -3.61
CA ALA A 167 14.76 11.42 -3.30
C ALA A 167 15.01 11.60 -1.79
N ASP A 168 14.45 12.65 -1.18
CA ASP A 168 14.55 12.93 0.27
C ASP A 168 13.98 11.78 1.11
N ILE A 169 12.83 11.22 0.73
CA ILE A 169 12.23 10.04 1.39
C ILE A 169 13.19 8.85 1.35
N LEU A 170 13.76 8.54 0.19
CA LEU A 170 14.61 7.36 0.04
C LEU A 170 15.98 7.53 0.72
N ASP A 171 16.51 8.74 0.76
CA ASP A 171 17.80 9.02 1.40
C ASP A 171 17.67 9.06 2.93
N ASN A 172 16.57 9.60 3.45
CA ASN A 172 16.37 9.80 4.88
C ASN A 172 15.44 8.76 5.54
N SER A 173 14.94 7.79 4.77
CA SER A 173 14.12 6.72 5.35
C SER A 173 14.33 5.35 4.71
N VAL A 174 13.98 4.33 5.47
CA VAL A 174 13.77 2.96 5.01
C VAL A 174 12.27 2.71 5.02
N VAL A 175 11.68 2.62 3.84
CA VAL A 175 10.26 2.33 3.67
C VAL A 175 10.05 0.82 3.60
N ILE A 176 9.19 0.29 4.47
CA ILE A 176 8.86 -1.12 4.52
C ILE A 176 7.40 -1.27 4.16
N LEU A 177 7.13 -1.92 3.05
CA LEU A 177 5.78 -2.20 2.59
C LEU A 177 5.42 -3.65 2.93
N ASN A 178 4.37 -3.88 3.70
CA ASN A 178 3.71 -5.17 3.79
C ASN A 178 2.45 -5.13 2.92
N PRO A 179 2.52 -5.54 1.66
CA PRO A 179 1.48 -5.24 0.68
C PRO A 179 0.18 -6.02 0.92
N MET A 180 0.24 -7.11 1.70
CA MET A 180 -0.91 -7.98 1.86
C MET A 180 -0.76 -8.86 3.10
N GLN A 181 -1.50 -8.52 4.15
CA GLN A 181 -1.47 -9.24 5.42
C GLN A 181 -2.40 -10.46 5.42
N ASN A 182 -3.43 -10.48 4.57
CA ASN A 182 -4.47 -11.52 4.52
C ASN A 182 -4.70 -12.03 3.09
N PRO A 183 -3.77 -12.80 2.52
CA PRO A 183 -3.91 -13.30 1.16
C PRO A 183 -5.07 -14.29 0.99
N ASP A 184 -5.38 -15.09 2.01
CA ASP A 184 -6.47 -16.08 1.94
C ASP A 184 -7.84 -15.40 1.86
N GLY A 185 -8.05 -14.36 2.67
CA GLY A 185 -9.26 -13.55 2.62
C GLY A 185 -9.39 -12.77 1.31
N ARG A 186 -8.28 -12.23 0.82
CA ARG A 186 -8.24 -11.49 -0.45
C ARG A 186 -8.61 -12.38 -1.64
N ASP A 187 -7.97 -13.53 -1.77
CA ASP A 187 -8.23 -14.44 -2.88
C ASP A 187 -9.67 -15.01 -2.83
N ARG A 188 -10.21 -15.21 -1.62
CA ARG A 188 -11.63 -15.57 -1.44
C ARG A 188 -12.56 -14.49 -1.96
N PHE A 189 -12.30 -13.23 -1.64
CA PHE A 189 -13.08 -12.10 -2.16
C PHE A 189 -13.00 -12.03 -3.68
N ILE A 190 -11.79 -12.03 -4.26
CA ILE A 190 -11.58 -11.90 -5.70
C ILE A 190 -12.28 -13.04 -6.45
N HIS A 191 -12.12 -14.28 -5.99
CA HIS A 191 -12.78 -15.43 -6.60
C HIS A 191 -14.30 -15.24 -6.63
N ARG A 192 -14.90 -14.79 -5.54
CA ARG A 192 -16.34 -14.52 -5.47
C ARG A 192 -16.76 -13.37 -6.37
N PHE A 193 -15.98 -12.29 -6.38
CA PHE A 193 -16.23 -11.13 -7.23
C PHE A 193 -16.18 -11.51 -8.72
N GLU A 194 -15.09 -12.14 -9.17
CA GLU A 194 -14.91 -12.50 -10.58
C GLU A 194 -15.95 -13.52 -11.07
N THR A 195 -16.39 -14.45 -10.23
CA THR A 195 -17.48 -15.40 -10.60
C THR A 195 -18.85 -14.75 -10.71
N ALA A 196 -19.05 -13.59 -10.09
CA ALA A 196 -20.30 -12.84 -10.14
C ALA A 196 -20.26 -11.65 -11.13
N LEU A 197 -19.06 -11.30 -11.61
CA LEU A 197 -18.85 -10.23 -12.58
C LEU A 197 -19.50 -10.58 -13.92
N GLY A 198 -20.26 -9.62 -14.48
CA GLY A 198 -20.80 -9.74 -15.84
C GLY A 198 -19.74 -9.49 -16.92
N LEU A 199 -20.17 -9.33 -18.17
CA LEU A 199 -19.27 -8.92 -19.27
C LEU A 199 -18.66 -7.54 -19.01
N GLU A 200 -19.40 -6.69 -18.30
CA GLU A 200 -18.94 -5.39 -17.83
C GLU A 200 -19.29 -5.25 -16.35
N ALA A 201 -18.46 -4.55 -15.60
CA ALA A 201 -18.74 -4.24 -14.20
C ALA A 201 -20.02 -3.39 -14.08
N SER A 202 -20.83 -3.67 -13.09
CA SER A 202 -22.07 -2.94 -12.81
C SER A 202 -21.89 -1.94 -11.67
N ALA A 203 -22.38 -0.72 -11.86
CA ALA A 203 -22.46 0.25 -10.77
C ALA A 203 -23.70 0.03 -9.86
N ASP A 204 -24.62 -0.86 -10.20
CA ASP A 204 -25.80 -1.14 -9.38
C ASP A 204 -25.39 -1.95 -8.14
N ARG A 205 -25.59 -1.38 -6.97
CA ARG A 205 -25.31 -2.01 -5.66
C ARG A 205 -26.02 -3.35 -5.43
N ARG A 206 -27.08 -3.62 -6.22
CA ARG A 206 -27.85 -4.87 -6.13
C ARG A 206 -27.36 -5.93 -7.09
N SER A 207 -26.39 -5.62 -7.95
CA SER A 207 -25.81 -6.61 -8.86
C SER A 207 -25.08 -7.70 -8.07
N ALA A 208 -24.95 -8.87 -8.67
CA ALA A 208 -24.38 -10.05 -8.02
C ALA A 208 -22.92 -9.83 -7.57
N GLU A 209 -22.16 -9.00 -8.29
CA GLU A 209 -20.77 -8.68 -7.97
C GLU A 209 -20.58 -7.90 -6.66
N HIS A 210 -21.60 -7.12 -6.23
CA HIS A 210 -21.60 -6.39 -4.96
C HIS A 210 -22.15 -7.21 -3.79
N ASN A 211 -22.64 -8.41 -4.03
CA ASN A 211 -23.11 -9.30 -2.98
C ASN A 211 -21.96 -10.17 -2.47
N GLU A 212 -21.40 -9.81 -1.33
CA GLU A 212 -20.38 -10.63 -0.65
C GLU A 212 -21.01 -11.49 0.42
N PRO A 213 -21.33 -12.77 0.13
CA PRO A 213 -21.93 -13.67 1.11
C PRO A 213 -20.93 -14.09 2.17
N TRP A 214 -21.42 -14.59 3.29
CA TRP A 214 -20.60 -15.28 4.27
C TRP A 214 -20.09 -16.62 3.72
N PRO A 215 -18.82 -17.01 4.00
CA PRO A 215 -17.79 -16.23 4.65
C PRO A 215 -17.21 -15.17 3.72
N SER A 216 -17.11 -13.94 4.23
CA SER A 216 -16.54 -12.82 3.48
C SER A 216 -15.01 -12.87 3.39
N GLY A 217 -14.42 -12.05 2.53
CA GLY A 217 -12.95 -11.90 2.43
C GLY A 217 -12.32 -11.14 3.60
N ARG A 218 -13.10 -10.58 4.53
CA ARG A 218 -12.57 -9.82 5.67
C ARG A 218 -11.60 -10.65 6.50
N THR A 219 -11.97 -11.87 6.84
CA THR A 219 -11.24 -12.76 7.75
C THR A 219 -10.26 -13.67 7.01
N ASN A 220 -9.31 -14.29 7.74
CA ASN A 220 -8.41 -15.29 7.18
C ASN A 220 -9.13 -16.62 6.85
N HIS A 221 -8.37 -17.68 6.54
CA HIS A 221 -8.95 -19.00 6.23
C HIS A 221 -9.89 -19.52 7.32
N TYR A 222 -9.49 -19.44 8.59
CA TYR A 222 -10.28 -19.94 9.73
C TYR A 222 -11.23 -18.90 10.34
N LEU A 223 -11.53 -17.85 9.60
CA LEU A 223 -12.49 -16.80 9.97
C LEU A 223 -12.07 -15.95 11.18
N PHE A 224 -10.77 -15.84 11.43
CA PHE A 224 -10.24 -14.89 12.40
C PHE A 224 -10.09 -13.52 11.75
N ASP A 225 -10.55 -12.47 12.43
CA ASP A 225 -10.23 -11.09 12.09
C ASP A 225 -8.79 -10.80 12.53
N LEU A 226 -7.87 -10.71 11.57
CA LEU A 226 -6.45 -10.49 11.85
C LEU A 226 -6.21 -9.12 12.52
N ASN A 227 -7.10 -8.15 12.32
CA ASN A 227 -7.04 -6.86 13.01
C ASN A 227 -7.67 -6.89 14.42
N ARG A 228 -7.84 -8.06 15.00
CA ARG A 228 -8.19 -8.30 16.42
C ARG A 228 -7.19 -9.22 17.10
N ASP A 229 -6.25 -9.80 16.35
CA ASP A 229 -5.35 -10.86 16.81
C ASP A 229 -3.93 -10.36 17.21
N TRP A 230 -3.62 -9.07 17.02
CA TRP A 230 -2.26 -8.54 17.22
C TRP A 230 -1.72 -8.73 18.64
N PHE A 231 -2.55 -8.62 19.66
CA PHE A 231 -2.14 -8.85 21.04
C PHE A 231 -1.99 -10.35 21.35
N ILE A 232 -2.96 -11.17 20.93
CA ILE A 232 -3.02 -12.60 21.25
C ILE A 232 -2.09 -13.39 20.31
N ARG A 233 -2.01 -13.02 19.03
CA ARG A 233 -1.13 -13.60 17.98
C ARG A 233 -1.34 -15.10 17.80
N THR A 234 -2.59 -15.51 17.67
CA THR A 234 -2.96 -16.92 17.47
C THR A 234 -2.77 -17.36 16.03
N GLN A 235 -2.93 -16.44 15.08
CA GLN A 235 -2.86 -16.74 13.66
C GLN A 235 -1.40 -16.63 13.14
N PRO A 236 -0.97 -17.52 12.22
CA PRO A 236 0.39 -17.49 11.69
C PRO A 236 0.71 -16.16 10.96
N GLU A 237 -0.29 -15.59 10.30
CA GLU A 237 -0.18 -14.31 9.60
C GLU A 237 0.19 -13.19 10.58
N THR A 238 -0.59 -13.02 11.63
CA THR A 238 -0.37 -11.97 12.64
C THR A 238 0.90 -12.21 13.44
N ARG A 239 1.18 -13.46 13.81
CA ARG A 239 2.39 -13.82 14.56
C ARG A 239 3.65 -13.46 13.79
N GLY A 240 3.74 -13.90 12.53
CA GLY A 240 4.91 -13.61 11.70
C GLY A 240 5.06 -12.10 11.41
N HIS A 241 3.95 -11.40 11.16
CA HIS A 241 3.98 -9.95 10.96
C HIS A 241 4.45 -9.21 12.21
N ALA A 242 3.88 -9.51 13.38
CA ALA A 242 4.29 -8.92 14.64
C ALA A 242 5.78 -9.17 14.96
N ASP A 243 6.28 -10.35 14.66
CA ASP A 243 7.71 -10.68 14.86
C ASP A 243 8.60 -9.88 13.89
N ALA A 244 8.19 -9.67 12.63
CA ALA A 244 8.89 -8.83 11.68
C ALA A 244 8.92 -7.35 12.15
N VAL A 245 7.78 -6.80 12.56
CA VAL A 245 7.69 -5.44 13.12
C VAL A 245 8.59 -5.27 14.34
N ARG A 246 8.61 -6.26 15.24
CA ARG A 246 9.50 -6.22 16.42
C ARG A 246 11.00 -6.28 16.06
N GLN A 247 11.35 -6.92 14.97
CA GLN A 247 12.74 -6.95 14.47
C GLN A 247 13.15 -5.60 13.86
N TRP A 248 12.24 -4.93 13.18
CA TRP A 248 12.51 -3.64 12.53
C TRP A 248 12.38 -2.43 13.47
N LYS A 249 11.46 -2.51 14.44
CA LYS A 249 11.17 -1.40 15.38
C LYS A 249 10.91 -0.08 14.65
N PRO A 250 9.90 -0.04 13.74
CA PRO A 250 9.67 1.13 12.92
C PRO A 250 9.31 2.34 13.78
N VAL A 251 9.81 3.51 13.38
CA VAL A 251 9.46 4.80 14.00
C VAL A 251 8.00 5.13 13.72
N ALA A 252 7.57 4.94 12.47
CA ALA A 252 6.18 5.12 12.06
C ALA A 252 5.59 3.80 11.55
N PHE A 253 4.36 3.52 11.95
CA PHE A 253 3.59 2.37 11.47
C PHE A 253 2.21 2.85 11.02
N VAL A 254 1.83 2.53 9.79
CA VAL A 254 0.53 2.87 9.22
C VAL A 254 -0.20 1.60 8.85
N ASP A 255 -1.41 1.41 9.40
CA ASP A 255 -2.33 0.33 9.04
C ASP A 255 -3.36 0.89 8.06
N LEU A 256 -3.35 0.39 6.81
CA LEU A 256 -4.12 0.95 5.70
C LEU A 256 -5.33 0.07 5.40
N HIS A 257 -6.51 0.69 5.46
CA HIS A 257 -7.81 0.08 5.43
C HIS A 257 -8.76 0.69 4.40
N GLU A 258 -9.97 0.15 4.32
CA GLU A 258 -11.06 0.67 3.51
C GLU A 258 -12.38 0.72 4.26
N MET A 259 -13.09 1.80 3.99
CA MET A 259 -14.49 2.00 4.37
C MET A 259 -15.45 1.65 3.22
N GLY A 260 -16.75 1.82 3.46
CA GLY A 260 -17.77 1.74 2.41
C GLY A 260 -17.68 2.90 1.41
N SER A 261 -18.31 2.72 0.24
CA SER A 261 -18.22 3.61 -0.92
C SER A 261 -18.79 5.03 -0.70
N ASP A 262 -19.65 5.23 0.30
CA ASP A 262 -20.24 6.54 0.61
C ASP A 262 -19.47 7.29 1.69
N ARG A 263 -18.26 6.84 1.97
CA ARG A 263 -17.29 7.51 2.84
C ARG A 263 -16.27 8.27 2.02
N THR A 264 -15.29 8.86 2.72
CA THR A 264 -14.20 9.60 2.13
C THR A 264 -12.86 9.03 2.60
N TYR A 265 -11.94 9.85 3.11
CA TYR A 265 -10.69 9.41 3.70
C TYR A 265 -10.69 9.67 5.21
N TYR A 266 -9.99 8.81 5.93
CA TYR A 266 -9.67 8.97 7.35
C TYR A 266 -8.17 8.80 7.58
N PHE A 267 -7.62 9.62 8.45
CA PHE A 267 -6.26 9.50 8.96
C PHE A 267 -6.16 10.06 10.39
N ALA A 268 -5.05 9.74 11.05
CA ALA A 268 -4.77 10.22 12.41
C ALA A 268 -4.94 11.76 12.56
N PRO A 269 -5.27 12.27 13.75
CA PRO A 269 -5.37 11.56 15.02
C PRO A 269 -6.69 10.78 15.17
N GLU A 270 -6.60 9.69 15.90
CA GLU A 270 -7.72 8.81 16.21
C GLU A 270 -8.74 9.46 17.16
N ALA A 271 -9.92 8.84 17.28
CA ALA A 271 -10.94 9.20 18.23
C ALA A 271 -10.52 8.90 19.68
N VAL A 272 -11.09 9.64 20.61
CA VAL A 272 -10.99 9.29 22.05
C VAL A 272 -11.90 8.11 22.40
N PRO A 273 -11.53 7.26 23.36
CA PRO A 273 -10.36 7.36 24.23
C PRO A 273 -9.10 6.78 23.65
N PHE A 274 -7.95 7.40 23.90
CA PHE A 274 -6.65 6.80 23.70
C PHE A 274 -6.30 5.83 24.82
N ASN A 275 -5.51 4.79 24.48
CA ASN A 275 -4.96 3.93 25.51
C ASN A 275 -4.01 4.75 26.43
N PRO A 276 -4.13 4.62 27.77
CA PRO A 276 -3.35 5.41 28.72
C PRO A 276 -1.85 5.14 28.66
N HIS A 277 -1.41 4.05 28.04
CA HIS A 277 0.01 3.72 27.86
C HIS A 277 0.65 4.41 26.65
N LEU A 278 -0.11 5.10 25.78
CA LEU A 278 0.46 5.94 24.74
C LEU A 278 1.13 7.16 25.36
N THR A 279 2.39 7.39 24.98
CA THR A 279 3.17 8.53 25.46
C THR A 279 2.63 9.85 24.90
N SER A 280 2.94 10.96 25.58
CA SER A 280 2.64 12.31 25.04
C SER A 280 3.31 12.56 23.70
N THR A 281 4.55 12.08 23.52
CA THR A 281 5.28 12.20 22.26
C THR A 281 4.55 11.51 21.12
N GLN A 282 4.09 10.27 21.30
CA GLN A 282 3.31 9.56 20.27
C GLN A 282 2.05 10.34 19.90
N ARG A 283 1.27 10.80 20.89
CA ARG A 283 0.06 11.59 20.63
C ARG A 283 0.34 12.91 19.92
N THR A 284 1.40 13.63 20.30
CA THR A 284 1.80 14.85 19.60
C THR A 284 2.24 14.56 18.16
N SER A 285 2.89 13.41 17.92
CA SER A 285 3.29 13.00 16.58
C SER A 285 2.09 12.65 15.71
N LEU A 286 1.05 12.00 16.26
CA LEU A 286 -0.21 11.77 15.52
C LEU A 286 -0.84 13.09 15.05
N GLU A 287 -0.80 14.14 15.90
CA GLU A 287 -1.24 15.48 15.51
C GLU A 287 -0.39 16.09 14.37
N LEU A 288 0.92 15.84 14.37
CA LEU A 288 1.80 16.30 13.30
C LEU A 288 1.48 15.61 11.98
N PHE A 289 1.38 14.27 11.98
CA PHE A 289 0.97 13.51 10.80
C PHE A 289 -0.40 13.95 10.27
N GLY A 290 -1.38 14.11 11.18
CA GLY A 290 -2.71 14.57 10.82
C GLY A 290 -2.72 15.92 10.15
N ARG A 291 -2.02 16.92 10.69
CA ARG A 291 -1.90 18.25 10.06
C ARG A 291 -1.20 18.20 8.70
N THR A 292 -0.17 17.39 8.57
CA THR A 292 0.55 17.23 7.30
C THR A 292 -0.36 16.62 6.23
N ASN A 293 -1.09 15.56 6.57
CA ASN A 293 -2.03 14.93 5.67
C ASN A 293 -3.16 15.90 5.28
N ALA A 294 -3.77 16.57 6.26
CA ALA A 294 -4.81 17.56 6.01
C ALA A 294 -4.36 18.62 5.00
N GLY A 295 -3.16 19.16 5.17
CA GLY A 295 -2.61 20.14 4.23
C GLY A 295 -2.46 19.64 2.79
N TRP A 296 -2.16 18.32 2.61
CA TRP A 296 -2.12 17.72 1.28
C TRP A 296 -3.51 17.48 0.73
N PHE A 297 -4.44 16.96 1.52
CA PHE A 297 -5.82 16.70 1.12
C PHE A 297 -6.55 18.00 0.76
N ASP A 298 -6.39 19.06 1.57
CA ASP A 298 -6.92 20.40 1.29
C ASP A 298 -6.37 20.96 -0.02
N ARG A 299 -5.08 20.79 -0.29
CA ARG A 299 -4.44 21.22 -1.54
C ARG A 299 -5.03 20.55 -2.78
N PHE A 300 -5.44 19.27 -2.67
CA PHE A 300 -6.04 18.53 -3.77
C PHE A 300 -7.58 18.58 -3.77
N GLY A 301 -8.20 19.24 -2.80
CA GLY A 301 -9.65 19.32 -2.69
C GLY A 301 -10.30 17.96 -2.39
N ILE A 302 -9.63 17.12 -1.63
CA ILE A 302 -10.10 15.78 -1.27
C ILE A 302 -10.67 15.82 0.14
N ASP A 303 -11.90 15.37 0.31
CA ASP A 303 -12.58 15.31 1.61
C ASP A 303 -11.97 14.24 2.51
N TYR A 304 -11.91 14.54 3.81
CA TYR A 304 -11.40 13.64 4.85
C TYR A 304 -12.05 13.94 6.20
N PHE A 305 -11.87 13.04 7.15
CA PHE A 305 -12.18 13.28 8.56
C PHE A 305 -11.12 12.69 9.48
N THR A 306 -11.07 13.18 10.72
CA THR A 306 -10.18 12.73 11.77
C THR A 306 -10.92 12.70 13.10
N ARG A 307 -10.38 12.05 14.14
CA ARG A 307 -10.88 12.08 15.52
C ARG A 307 -12.27 11.48 15.71
N GLU A 308 -12.74 10.71 14.77
CA GLU A 308 -14.05 10.07 14.79
C GLU A 308 -13.90 8.58 14.45
N ILE A 309 -14.85 7.75 14.92
CA ILE A 309 -15.05 6.34 14.59
C ILE A 309 -13.92 5.43 15.09
N TYR A 310 -12.67 5.69 14.66
CA TYR A 310 -11.53 4.81 14.91
C TYR A 310 -10.73 5.29 16.12
N ASP A 311 -10.54 4.40 17.10
CA ASP A 311 -9.77 4.68 18.33
C ASP A 311 -8.45 3.90 18.37
N ALA A 312 -7.52 4.36 19.19
CA ALA A 312 -6.23 3.73 19.44
C ALA A 312 -6.17 3.11 20.86
N PHE A 313 -7.24 2.43 21.29
CA PHE A 313 -7.37 1.91 22.64
C PHE A 313 -7.06 0.41 22.76
N TYR A 314 -7.69 -0.42 21.91
CA TYR A 314 -7.57 -1.87 22.03
C TYR A 314 -6.22 -2.38 21.48
N PRO A 315 -5.42 -3.11 22.29
CA PRO A 315 -4.07 -3.55 21.89
C PRO A 315 -4.04 -4.64 20.82
N GLY A 316 -5.19 -5.17 20.44
CA GLY A 316 -5.32 -6.17 19.38
C GLY A 316 -5.43 -5.60 17.97
N TYR A 317 -5.50 -4.26 17.81
CA TYR A 317 -5.47 -3.62 16.48
C TYR A 317 -4.03 -3.52 15.93
N GLY A 318 -3.89 -3.63 14.61
CA GLY A 318 -2.62 -3.39 13.92
C GLY A 318 -2.09 -1.98 14.15
N ALA A 319 -2.96 -0.98 14.16
CA ALA A 319 -2.60 0.40 14.43
C ALA A 319 -2.33 0.73 15.92
N SER A 320 -2.62 -0.19 16.85
CA SER A 320 -2.38 0.05 18.28
C SER A 320 -1.18 -0.71 18.81
N TRP A 321 -1.05 -1.98 18.44
CA TRP A 321 -0.04 -2.87 18.99
C TRP A 321 1.41 -2.37 18.79
N PRO A 322 1.84 -1.85 17.62
CA PRO A 322 3.20 -1.35 17.44
C PRO A 322 3.55 -0.16 18.33
N ALA A 323 2.55 0.61 18.75
CA ALA A 323 2.75 1.76 19.64
C ALA A 323 3.32 1.37 21.01
N TYR A 324 3.01 0.17 21.51
CA TYR A 324 3.56 -0.34 22.77
C TYR A 324 5.03 -0.76 22.66
N PHE A 325 5.58 -0.75 21.46
CA PHE A 325 7.00 -1.00 21.17
C PHE A 325 7.72 0.23 20.67
N GLY A 326 7.11 1.41 20.82
CA GLY A 326 7.71 2.72 20.55
C GLY A 326 7.35 3.34 19.20
N SER A 327 6.59 2.67 18.34
CA SER A 327 6.16 3.26 17.06
C SER A 327 5.11 4.36 17.25
N ILE A 328 5.12 5.35 16.36
CA ILE A 328 3.98 6.22 16.11
C ILE A 328 3.06 5.44 15.18
N ALA A 329 2.05 4.78 15.74
CA ALA A 329 1.19 3.88 15.00
C ALA A 329 -0.17 4.52 14.76
N MET A 330 -0.71 4.40 13.54
CA MET A 330 -1.92 5.09 13.10
C MET A 330 -2.71 4.28 12.07
N THR A 331 -4.01 4.53 12.01
CA THR A 331 -4.92 3.97 11.00
C THR A 331 -5.16 4.99 9.89
N TYR A 332 -5.10 4.53 8.63
CA TYR A 332 -5.60 5.27 7.47
C TYR A 332 -6.71 4.45 6.82
N GLU A 333 -7.77 5.14 6.41
CA GLU A 333 -8.91 4.53 5.74
C GLU A 333 -9.26 5.31 4.48
N GLN A 334 -9.75 4.61 3.47
CA GLN A 334 -10.27 5.24 2.25
C GLN A 334 -11.61 4.64 1.87
N ALA A 335 -12.43 5.40 1.13
CA ALA A 335 -13.64 4.87 0.52
C ALA A 335 -13.29 3.81 -0.54
N SER A 336 -14.12 2.77 -0.68
CA SER A 336 -13.90 1.68 -1.62
C SER A 336 -15.13 1.39 -2.47
N ALA A 337 -14.89 1.14 -3.76
CA ALA A 337 -15.94 0.65 -4.66
C ALA A 337 -16.38 -0.79 -4.33
N ARG A 338 -15.59 -1.53 -3.57
CA ARG A 338 -15.78 -2.95 -3.29
C ARG A 338 -16.09 -3.79 -4.52
N GLY A 339 -15.37 -3.50 -5.59
CA GLY A 339 -15.53 -3.99 -6.95
C GLY A 339 -14.93 -2.98 -7.91
N LEU A 340 -15.18 -3.09 -9.20
CA LEU A 340 -14.57 -2.17 -10.19
C LEU A 340 -15.31 -0.82 -10.28
N LYS A 341 -16.59 -0.76 -9.95
CA LYS A 341 -17.36 0.49 -9.85
C LYS A 341 -18.60 0.30 -9.01
N VAL A 342 -19.06 1.37 -8.35
CA VAL A 342 -20.29 1.35 -7.56
C VAL A 342 -20.98 2.73 -7.60
N ARG A 343 -22.31 2.75 -7.63
CA ARG A 343 -23.10 3.98 -7.50
C ARG A 343 -23.24 4.36 -6.04
N GLN A 344 -22.77 5.55 -5.69
CA GLN A 344 -22.92 6.14 -4.35
C GLN A 344 -24.36 6.62 -4.12
N TYR A 345 -24.72 6.90 -2.87
CA TYR A 345 -26.09 7.35 -2.52
C TYR A 345 -26.41 8.73 -3.08
N ASP A 346 -25.43 9.56 -3.35
CA ASP A 346 -25.59 10.86 -4.02
C ASP A 346 -25.80 10.75 -5.54
N GLY A 347 -25.71 9.53 -6.10
CA GLY A 347 -25.86 9.23 -7.53
C GLY A 347 -24.55 9.18 -8.31
N ASN A 348 -23.43 9.61 -7.75
CA ASN A 348 -22.11 9.52 -8.38
C ASN A 348 -21.69 8.06 -8.55
N VAL A 349 -20.82 7.81 -9.50
CA VAL A 349 -20.23 6.49 -9.69
C VAL A 349 -18.76 6.56 -9.27
N MET A 350 -18.44 5.83 -8.22
CA MET A 350 -17.06 5.60 -7.81
C MET A 350 -16.49 4.45 -8.63
N SER A 351 -15.30 4.64 -9.19
CA SER A 351 -14.53 3.60 -9.88
C SER A 351 -13.37 3.14 -9.02
N TYR A 352 -12.99 1.88 -9.21
CA TYR A 352 -11.74 1.31 -8.68
C TYR A 352 -10.59 1.81 -9.55
N ALA A 353 -9.75 2.68 -9.03
CA ALA A 353 -8.59 3.24 -9.76
C ALA A 353 -7.54 3.74 -8.77
#